data_3de53d09fe9a474b977e834cabee3fb8
#
_entry.id   3de53d09fe9a474b977e834cabee3fb8
#
_cell.length_a   1.000
_cell.length_b   1.000
_cell.length_c   1.000
_cell.angle_alpha   90.00
_cell.angle_beta   90.00
_cell.angle_gamma   90.00
#
_symmetry.space_group_name_H-M   'P 1'
#
loop_
_entity.id
_entity.type
_entity.pdbx_description
1 polymer ?
#
loop_
_entity_poly.entity_id
_entity_poly.type
_entity_poly.pdbx_seq_one_letter_code
_entity_poly.pdbx_strand_id
1 'polypeptide(L)'
;MKSTLLKLAAFSALTLSACVGNSQAGKETSAAGKDTAATAATTTGKDSLSSKAATPAEVIAKKEVPVLCYHQIRDWKASDSKRAHDDIIPPANFSQHIKMLADSGYHTILPDELYDYLNYGKKLPEKPIMITFDDTDLDQYTVGAKELKKHGFKGVFFIMTVSIGRPRYMSKAQIKELSDEGHVIASHTWNHKNFAQFTDEDWEIQIDKPTRTLEAITGKKVEYFAYPYGVSKAENLHKLKEHGFKAAFILSTKRDPNYPLFTIRRIIDPGTYTARNLYNSINKSFK
;
A
#
# COMPACT_ATOMS: atom_id res chain seq x y z
N MET A 1 -54.15 26.02 -0.55
CA MET A 1 -54.97 25.81 -1.79
C MET A 1 -54.14 24.97 -2.75
N LYS A 2 -54.65 23.77 -3.02
CA LYS A 2 -54.70 23.02 -4.29
C LYS A 2 -53.36 22.86 -5.05
N SER A 3 -52.88 21.71 -5.54
CA SER A 3 -53.55 20.43 -5.83
C SER A 3 -52.48 19.48 -6.37
N THR A 4 -52.43 18.29 -5.83
CA THR A 4 -52.25 16.96 -6.38
C THR A 4 -52.13 16.83 -7.91
N LEU A 5 -51.15 16.06 -8.40
CA LEU A 5 -51.43 15.08 -9.46
C LEU A 5 -50.41 13.95 -9.49
N LEU A 6 -50.91 12.80 -9.19
CA LEU A 6 -50.40 11.42 -9.29
C LEU A 6 -50.51 10.97 -10.75
N LYS A 7 -49.52 10.34 -11.32
CA LYS A 7 -49.73 9.41 -12.45
C LYS A 7 -48.91 8.13 -12.30
N LEU A 8 -49.70 7.08 -12.31
CA LEU A 8 -49.37 5.63 -12.23
C LEU A 8 -49.23 5.05 -13.64
N ALA A 9 -48.73 3.85 -13.69
CA ALA A 9 -48.79 2.81 -14.78
C ALA A 9 -47.56 2.78 -15.71
N ALA A 10 -47.03 1.64 -16.17
CA ALA A 10 -47.57 0.27 -16.18
C ALA A 10 -46.43 -0.74 -16.31
N PHE A 11 -46.75 -1.94 -15.86
CA PHE A 11 -46.06 -3.22 -16.05
C PHE A 11 -45.99 -3.63 -17.53
N SER A 12 -44.89 -4.31 -17.93
CA SER A 12 -44.95 -5.31 -19.00
C SER A 12 -43.93 -6.42 -18.70
N ALA A 13 -44.48 -7.57 -18.43
CA ALA A 13 -43.79 -8.87 -18.40
C ALA A 13 -43.94 -9.54 -19.79
N LEU A 14 -42.89 -10.14 -20.30
CA LEU A 14 -42.95 -11.19 -21.37
C LEU A 14 -41.83 -12.19 -21.12
N THR A 15 -42.15 -13.31 -20.64
CA THR A 15 -42.28 -14.75 -21.02
C THR A 15 -41.09 -15.41 -21.74
N LEU A 16 -40.78 -16.55 -21.12
CA LEU A 16 -39.88 -17.63 -21.51
C LEU A 16 -40.05 -18.13 -22.96
N SER A 17 -38.95 -18.60 -23.52
CA SER A 17 -39.03 -19.79 -24.39
C SER A 17 -37.77 -20.65 -24.26
N ALA A 18 -37.97 -21.88 -23.83
CA ALA A 18 -37.01 -22.95 -23.81
C ALA A 18 -37.04 -23.70 -25.15
N CYS A 19 -35.90 -24.13 -25.68
CA CYS A 19 -35.82 -25.19 -26.67
C CYS A 19 -34.76 -26.22 -26.25
N VAL A 20 -35.25 -27.42 -26.06
CA VAL A 20 -34.56 -28.70 -25.88
C VAL A 20 -34.37 -29.39 -27.25
N GLY A 21 -33.28 -30.12 -27.45
CA GLY A 21 -33.02 -31.00 -28.58
C GLY A 21 -31.57 -31.46 -28.58
N ASN A 22 -31.24 -32.52 -28.11
CA ASN A 22 -31.20 -33.98 -28.21
C ASN A 22 -30.14 -34.46 -29.24
N SER A 23 -29.17 -35.17 -28.68
CA SER A 23 -28.29 -36.28 -29.09
C SER A 23 -28.18 -36.68 -30.60
N GLN A 24 -26.93 -36.96 -31.00
CA GLN A 24 -26.59 -38.32 -31.47
C GLN A 24 -25.07 -38.57 -31.52
N ALA A 25 -24.70 -39.80 -31.17
CA ALA A 25 -23.39 -40.39 -31.17
C ALA A 25 -22.97 -40.85 -32.58
N GLY A 26 -21.68 -40.80 -32.86
CA GLY A 26 -21.04 -41.44 -34.03
C GLY A 26 -19.67 -41.96 -33.66
N LYS A 27 -19.50 -43.27 -33.83
CA LYS A 27 -18.35 -44.12 -33.49
C LYS A 27 -17.30 -44.16 -34.60
N GLU A 28 -16.04 -44.34 -34.12
CA GLU A 28 -14.91 -45.07 -34.71
C GLU A 28 -14.26 -44.59 -36.03
N THR A 29 -12.95 -44.34 -36.02
CA THR A 29 -11.95 -45.37 -36.43
C THR A 29 -10.52 -44.94 -36.07
N SER A 30 -9.73 -45.94 -35.69
CA SER A 30 -8.33 -46.03 -35.36
C SER A 30 -7.38 -45.65 -36.51
N ALA A 31 -6.26 -44.93 -36.18
CA ALA A 31 -4.99 -45.15 -36.89
C ALA A 31 -3.83 -44.78 -35.95
N ALA A 32 -2.94 -45.76 -35.75
CA ALA A 32 -1.73 -45.65 -34.96
C ALA A 32 -0.66 -44.79 -35.66
N GLY A 33 -0.03 -43.88 -34.90
CA GLY A 33 1.21 -43.17 -35.27
C GLY A 33 2.10 -43.11 -34.07
N LYS A 34 3.17 -43.90 -34.04
CA LYS A 34 4.30 -43.75 -33.11
C LYS A 34 4.99 -42.42 -33.38
N ASP A 35 5.26 -41.63 -32.34
CA ASP A 35 6.50 -40.87 -32.28
C ASP A 35 6.81 -40.37 -30.86
N THR A 36 7.97 -40.79 -30.44
CA THR A 36 8.94 -40.23 -29.50
C THR A 36 8.47 -39.19 -28.47
N ALA A 37 8.41 -39.64 -27.23
CA ALA A 37 8.35 -38.82 -26.02
C ALA A 37 9.64 -38.05 -25.82
N ALA A 38 9.62 -36.75 -26.02
CA ALA A 38 10.60 -35.83 -25.44
C ALA A 38 10.12 -35.43 -24.04
N THR A 39 10.74 -36.04 -23.03
CA THR A 39 10.48 -35.74 -21.63
C THR A 39 11.03 -34.35 -21.32
N ALA A 40 10.19 -33.32 -21.42
CA ALA A 40 10.48 -32.03 -20.83
C ALA A 40 10.32 -32.18 -19.31
N ALA A 41 11.43 -32.28 -18.60
CA ALA A 41 11.47 -32.21 -17.14
C ALA A 41 11.04 -30.82 -16.71
N THR A 42 9.76 -30.64 -16.41
CA THR A 42 9.24 -29.46 -15.72
C THR A 42 9.66 -29.57 -14.27
N THR A 43 10.83 -29.01 -13.93
CA THR A 43 11.20 -28.75 -12.53
C THR A 43 10.29 -27.67 -11.98
N THR A 44 9.11 -28.04 -11.51
CA THR A 44 8.32 -27.23 -10.60
C THR A 44 9.03 -27.23 -9.27
N GLY A 45 9.96 -26.29 -9.10
CA GLY A 45 10.46 -25.92 -7.79
C GLY A 45 9.28 -25.47 -6.94
N LYS A 46 8.76 -26.34 -6.08
CA LYS A 46 7.90 -25.94 -4.98
C LYS A 46 8.74 -25.02 -4.10
N ASP A 47 8.55 -23.70 -4.26
CA ASP A 47 8.94 -22.71 -3.25
C ASP A 47 8.15 -23.04 -1.97
N SER A 48 8.70 -23.88 -1.10
CA SER A 48 8.13 -24.14 0.20
C SER A 48 8.35 -22.88 1.04
N LEU A 49 7.29 -22.04 1.15
CA LEU A 49 7.25 -21.00 2.16
C LEU A 49 7.56 -21.63 3.51
N SER A 50 8.46 -21.02 4.27
CA SER A 50 8.71 -21.43 5.64
C SER A 50 7.38 -21.36 6.42
N SER A 51 6.96 -22.47 7.00
CA SER A 51 5.78 -22.48 7.89
C SER A 51 6.06 -21.77 9.23
N LYS A 52 7.31 -21.44 9.50
CA LYS A 52 7.77 -20.78 10.73
C LYS A 52 8.14 -19.32 10.42
N ALA A 53 7.64 -18.41 11.24
CA ALA A 53 8.04 -17.01 11.18
C ALA A 53 9.54 -16.83 11.46
N ALA A 54 10.18 -15.92 10.73
CA ALA A 54 11.58 -15.59 10.89
C ALA A 54 11.85 -14.96 12.27
N THR A 55 13.01 -15.27 12.83
CA THR A 55 13.52 -14.57 14.02
C THR A 55 13.90 -13.12 13.69
N PRO A 56 13.98 -12.22 14.69
CA PRO A 56 14.43 -10.85 14.45
C PRO A 56 15.77 -10.76 13.71
N ALA A 57 16.73 -11.62 14.05
CA ALA A 57 18.04 -11.65 13.39
C ALA A 57 17.92 -12.05 11.91
N GLU A 58 17.09 -13.04 11.58
CA GLU A 58 16.83 -13.44 10.21
C GLU A 58 16.12 -12.34 9.41
N VAL A 59 15.18 -11.60 10.03
CA VAL A 59 14.52 -10.44 9.40
C VAL A 59 15.53 -9.33 9.09
N ILE A 60 16.48 -9.05 10.00
CA ILE A 60 17.52 -8.02 9.79
C ILE A 60 18.51 -8.45 8.71
N ALA A 61 18.85 -9.74 8.63
CA ALA A 61 19.79 -10.26 7.65
C ALA A 61 19.26 -10.23 6.20
N LYS A 62 17.95 -10.09 6.00
CA LYS A 62 17.38 -9.98 4.66
C LYS A 62 17.71 -8.64 4.02
N LYS A 63 17.90 -8.67 2.70
CA LYS A 63 18.09 -7.46 1.91
C LYS A 63 16.90 -6.51 2.11
N GLU A 64 17.19 -5.25 2.42
CA GLU A 64 16.16 -4.25 2.58
C GLU A 64 15.52 -3.90 1.23
N VAL A 65 14.21 -3.70 1.24
CA VAL A 65 13.46 -3.17 0.11
C VAL A 65 13.39 -1.65 0.25
N PRO A 66 13.66 -0.87 -0.80
CA PRO A 66 13.45 0.57 -0.78
C PRO A 66 11.99 0.92 -0.46
N VAL A 67 11.80 1.79 0.53
CA VAL A 67 10.49 2.35 0.89
C VAL A 67 10.60 3.86 0.86
N LEU A 68 9.86 4.50 -0.06
CA LEU A 68 9.81 5.95 -0.22
C LEU A 68 8.67 6.54 0.61
N CYS A 69 8.91 7.70 1.20
CA CYS A 69 7.93 8.46 1.97
C CYS A 69 7.70 9.81 1.30
N TYR A 70 6.44 10.09 1.00
CA TYR A 70 5.92 11.36 0.48
C TYR A 70 4.90 11.94 1.46
N HIS A 71 4.74 13.26 1.43
CA HIS A 71 3.71 13.96 2.19
C HIS A 71 2.85 14.80 1.24
N GLN A 72 3.19 16.08 0.97
CA GLN A 72 2.42 16.95 0.09
C GLN A 72 2.93 16.92 -1.36
N ILE A 73 2.02 16.83 -2.32
CA ILE A 73 2.35 16.86 -3.76
C ILE A 73 1.75 18.11 -4.39
N ARG A 74 2.39 19.25 -4.16
CA ARG A 74 1.95 20.57 -4.63
C ARG A 74 3.12 21.48 -4.95
N ASP A 75 2.87 22.52 -5.72
CA ASP A 75 3.87 23.55 -5.94
C ASP A 75 4.24 24.28 -4.65
N TRP A 76 5.48 24.72 -4.58
CA TRP A 76 5.97 25.51 -3.46
C TRP A 76 5.34 26.88 -3.44
N LYS A 77 5.08 27.39 -2.25
CA LYS A 77 4.60 28.74 -1.97
C LYS A 77 5.73 29.58 -1.41
N ALA A 78 5.65 30.88 -1.60
CA ALA A 78 6.63 31.82 -1.02
C ALA A 78 6.71 31.75 0.52
N SER A 79 5.64 31.28 1.17
CA SER A 79 5.58 31.07 2.62
C SER A 79 6.20 29.75 3.10
N ASP A 80 6.54 28.82 2.21
CA ASP A 80 7.13 27.55 2.60
C ASP A 80 8.58 27.76 3.03
N SER A 81 8.96 27.18 4.17
CA SER A 81 10.36 27.18 4.61
C SER A 81 11.22 26.26 3.75
N LYS A 82 12.53 26.47 3.73
CA LYS A 82 13.45 25.55 3.04
C LYS A 82 13.32 24.12 3.52
N ARG A 83 13.08 23.90 4.83
CA ARG A 83 12.87 22.57 5.40
C ARG A 83 11.56 21.94 4.92
N ALA A 84 10.52 22.73 4.71
CA ALA A 84 9.25 22.23 4.19
C ALA A 84 9.39 21.63 2.77
N HIS A 85 10.41 22.02 2.01
CA HIS A 85 10.69 21.43 0.71
C HIS A 85 11.17 19.98 0.77
N ASP A 86 11.53 19.46 1.94
CA ASP A 86 11.79 18.03 2.12
C ASP A 86 10.47 17.24 2.10
N ASP A 87 9.38 17.84 2.58
CA ASP A 87 8.06 17.20 2.70
C ASP A 87 7.08 17.61 1.59
N ILE A 88 7.44 18.61 0.76
CA ILE A 88 6.60 19.15 -0.33
C ILE A 88 7.30 18.93 -1.67
N ILE A 89 6.74 18.07 -2.50
CA ILE A 89 7.24 17.82 -3.85
C ILE A 89 6.32 18.45 -4.90
N PRO A 90 6.86 19.27 -5.84
CA PRO A 90 6.07 19.77 -6.97
C PRO A 90 5.53 18.60 -7.83
N PRO A 91 4.27 18.68 -8.33
CA PRO A 91 3.65 17.62 -9.12
C PRO A 91 4.49 17.17 -10.32
N ALA A 92 5.15 18.12 -10.99
CA ALA A 92 6.04 17.82 -12.12
C ALA A 92 7.25 16.97 -11.69
N ASN A 93 7.86 17.26 -10.53
CA ASN A 93 8.99 16.49 -10.02
C ASN A 93 8.51 15.09 -9.59
N PHE A 94 7.38 15.01 -8.87
CA PHE A 94 6.77 13.73 -8.50
C PHE A 94 6.53 12.83 -9.72
N SER A 95 5.92 13.38 -10.77
CA SER A 95 5.70 12.64 -12.03
C SER A 95 7.01 12.14 -12.66
N GLN A 96 8.07 12.97 -12.68
CA GLN A 96 9.38 12.56 -13.18
C GLN A 96 10.01 11.44 -12.33
N HIS A 97 9.83 11.50 -11.01
CA HIS A 97 10.34 10.49 -10.09
C HIS A 97 9.64 9.14 -10.30
N ILE A 98 8.30 9.14 -10.38
CA ILE A 98 7.52 7.92 -10.63
C ILE A 98 7.83 7.34 -12.02
N LYS A 99 7.93 8.20 -13.04
CA LYS A 99 8.35 7.77 -14.38
C LYS A 99 9.74 7.14 -14.37
N MET A 100 10.72 7.76 -13.68
CA MET A 100 12.07 7.21 -13.56
C MET A 100 12.06 5.83 -12.90
N LEU A 101 11.26 5.62 -11.86
CA LEU A 101 11.13 4.30 -11.22
C LEU A 101 10.59 3.27 -12.22
N ALA A 102 9.53 3.60 -12.96
CA ALA A 102 8.94 2.73 -13.97
C ALA A 102 9.94 2.39 -15.08
N ASP A 103 10.58 3.41 -15.67
CA ASP A 103 11.58 3.25 -16.74
C ASP A 103 12.82 2.45 -16.29
N SER A 104 13.14 2.51 -15.00
CA SER A 104 14.24 1.74 -14.38
C SER A 104 13.86 0.30 -14.04
N GLY A 105 12.61 -0.11 -14.31
CA GLY A 105 12.11 -1.47 -14.08
C GLY A 105 11.82 -1.76 -12.60
N TYR A 106 11.53 -0.75 -11.78
CA TYR A 106 11.02 -0.99 -10.43
C TYR A 106 9.58 -1.51 -10.46
N HIS A 107 9.24 -2.39 -9.54
CA HIS A 107 7.90 -2.93 -9.33
C HIS A 107 7.42 -2.58 -7.93
N THR A 108 6.26 -1.92 -7.83
CA THR A 108 5.71 -1.62 -6.51
C THR A 108 5.21 -2.87 -5.83
N ILE A 109 5.54 -2.99 -4.53
CA ILE A 109 5.01 -4.01 -3.64
C ILE A 109 4.21 -3.35 -2.51
N LEU A 110 3.31 -4.11 -1.91
CA LEU A 110 2.48 -3.70 -0.80
C LEU A 110 2.97 -4.30 0.53
N PRO A 111 2.51 -3.79 1.68
CA PRO A 111 3.01 -4.20 2.98
C PRO A 111 2.88 -5.70 3.29
N ASP A 112 1.82 -6.38 2.82
CA ASP A 112 1.68 -7.83 2.99
C ASP A 112 2.78 -8.60 2.25
N GLU A 113 3.15 -8.16 1.05
CA GLU A 113 4.22 -8.77 0.27
C GLU A 113 5.58 -8.58 0.96
N LEU A 114 5.84 -7.39 1.49
CA LEU A 114 7.04 -7.10 2.25
C LEU A 114 7.08 -7.90 3.56
N TYR A 115 5.96 -7.99 4.27
CA TYR A 115 5.83 -8.79 5.50
C TYR A 115 6.11 -10.26 5.23
N ASP A 116 5.51 -10.82 4.17
CA ASP A 116 5.69 -12.21 3.77
C ASP A 116 7.15 -12.49 3.37
N TYR A 117 7.78 -11.56 2.64
CA TYR A 117 9.20 -11.66 2.31
C TYR A 117 10.06 -11.66 3.58
N LEU A 118 9.84 -10.69 4.48
CA LEU A 118 10.65 -10.55 5.69
C LEU A 118 10.43 -11.69 6.68
N ASN A 119 9.21 -12.18 6.79
CA ASN A 119 8.83 -13.15 7.83
C ASN A 119 8.88 -14.61 7.36
N TYR A 120 8.52 -14.86 6.10
CA TYR A 120 8.39 -16.22 5.57
C TYR A 120 9.28 -16.51 4.35
N GLY A 121 10.04 -15.53 3.88
CA GLY A 121 10.95 -15.72 2.75
C GLY A 121 10.27 -15.78 1.39
N LYS A 122 9.04 -15.24 1.26
CA LYS A 122 8.35 -15.16 -0.03
C LYS A 122 9.16 -14.35 -1.03
N LYS A 123 9.25 -14.81 -2.27
CA LYS A 123 9.96 -14.09 -3.33
C LYS A 123 9.21 -12.81 -3.68
N LEU A 124 9.96 -11.73 -3.86
CA LEU A 124 9.48 -10.47 -4.39
C LEU A 124 9.77 -10.38 -5.91
N PRO A 125 9.07 -9.50 -6.64
CA PRO A 125 9.43 -9.18 -8.01
C PRO A 125 10.85 -8.63 -8.10
N GLU A 126 11.42 -8.54 -9.29
CA GLU A 126 12.69 -7.85 -9.51
C GLU A 126 12.56 -6.36 -9.18
N LYS A 127 13.62 -5.78 -8.62
CA LYS A 127 13.65 -4.37 -8.20
C LYS A 127 12.38 -3.93 -7.45
N PRO A 128 12.04 -4.61 -6.32
CA PRO A 128 10.86 -4.24 -5.55
C PRO A 128 11.06 -2.86 -4.90
N ILE A 129 9.98 -2.08 -4.85
CA ILE A 129 9.94 -0.79 -4.17
C ILE A 129 8.57 -0.58 -3.54
N MET A 130 8.51 0.11 -2.40
CA MET A 130 7.24 0.53 -1.80
C MET A 130 7.14 2.06 -1.83
N ILE A 131 5.99 2.57 -2.23
CA ILE A 131 5.69 4.01 -2.27
C ILE A 131 4.66 4.29 -1.19
N THR A 132 4.99 5.19 -0.26
CA THR A 132 4.13 5.51 0.89
C THR A 132 3.84 7.01 0.97
N PHE A 133 2.65 7.35 1.48
CA PHE A 133 2.17 8.70 1.68
C PHE A 133 1.68 8.87 3.11
N ASP A 134 2.13 9.93 3.79
CA ASP A 134 1.74 10.24 5.17
C ASP A 134 0.81 11.48 5.20
N ASP A 135 0.09 11.70 6.31
CA ASP A 135 -0.67 12.91 6.66
C ASP A 135 -2.04 13.12 5.98
N THR A 136 -2.47 12.29 5.04
CA THR A 136 -3.84 12.34 4.48
C THR A 136 -4.10 13.50 3.50
N ASP A 137 -3.09 14.23 3.04
CA ASP A 137 -3.29 15.39 2.14
C ASP A 137 -4.08 15.00 0.87
N LEU A 138 -4.96 15.89 0.40
CA LEU A 138 -5.85 15.65 -0.75
C LEU A 138 -5.07 15.45 -2.06
N ASP A 139 -3.90 16.07 -2.18
CA ASP A 139 -3.05 15.94 -3.37
C ASP A 139 -2.46 14.53 -3.53
N GLN A 140 -2.38 13.74 -2.47
CA GLN A 140 -2.00 12.33 -2.55
C GLN A 140 -3.04 11.52 -3.35
N TYR A 141 -4.33 11.86 -3.26
CA TYR A 141 -5.39 11.27 -4.06
C TYR A 141 -5.48 11.92 -5.46
N THR A 142 -5.49 13.27 -5.52
CA THR A 142 -5.76 13.98 -6.78
C THR A 142 -4.58 13.97 -7.74
N VAL A 143 -3.36 13.84 -7.25
CA VAL A 143 -2.11 13.79 -8.01
C VAL A 143 -1.40 12.45 -7.80
N GLY A 144 -1.08 12.09 -6.56
CA GLY A 144 -0.26 10.93 -6.23
C GLY A 144 -0.80 9.62 -6.79
N ALA A 145 -2.00 9.23 -6.39
CA ALA A 145 -2.62 7.98 -6.83
C ALA A 145 -2.85 7.94 -8.35
N LYS A 146 -3.21 9.08 -8.96
CA LYS A 146 -3.39 9.17 -10.42
C LYS A 146 -2.08 8.97 -11.18
N GLU A 147 -0.98 9.51 -10.67
CA GLU A 147 0.33 9.31 -11.29
C GLU A 147 0.78 7.85 -11.16
N LEU A 148 0.63 7.23 -9.98
CA LEU A 148 0.92 5.82 -9.78
C LEU A 148 0.14 4.94 -10.76
N LYS A 149 -1.14 5.23 -10.97
CA LYS A 149 -2.03 4.49 -11.87
C LYS A 149 -1.54 4.46 -13.33
N LYS A 150 -0.93 5.54 -13.82
CA LYS A 150 -0.37 5.61 -15.19
C LYS A 150 0.72 4.56 -15.43
N HIS A 151 1.41 4.15 -14.38
CA HIS A 151 2.52 3.19 -14.43
C HIS A 151 2.14 1.81 -13.87
N GLY A 152 0.86 1.58 -13.56
CA GLY A 152 0.41 0.32 -12.93
C GLY A 152 0.89 0.15 -11.48
N PHE A 153 1.38 1.21 -10.86
CA PHE A 153 1.90 1.22 -9.49
C PHE A 153 0.79 1.31 -8.46
N LYS A 154 1.04 0.75 -7.28
CA LYS A 154 0.21 0.89 -6.08
C LYS A 154 1.02 1.50 -4.95
N GLY A 155 0.33 2.14 -4.00
CA GLY A 155 0.96 2.78 -2.86
C GLY A 155 0.26 2.46 -1.54
N VAL A 156 0.87 2.91 -0.46
CA VAL A 156 0.36 2.81 0.90
C VAL A 156 0.06 4.22 1.42
N PHE A 157 -1.15 4.42 1.95
CA PHE A 157 -1.57 5.71 2.48
C PHE A 157 -1.74 5.59 3.99
N PHE A 158 -0.83 6.23 4.73
CA PHE A 158 -0.87 6.30 6.19
C PHE A 158 -1.74 7.49 6.61
N ILE A 159 -2.92 7.18 7.11
CA ILE A 159 -4.00 8.15 7.33
C ILE A 159 -4.01 8.65 8.77
N MET A 160 -3.90 9.97 8.92
CA MET A 160 -4.18 10.70 10.15
C MET A 160 -5.68 10.99 10.23
N THR A 161 -6.41 10.29 11.10
CA THR A 161 -7.87 10.25 11.01
C THR A 161 -8.59 11.54 11.43
N VAL A 162 -7.97 12.41 12.22
CA VAL A 162 -8.53 13.71 12.61
C VAL A 162 -8.71 14.65 11.41
N SER A 163 -7.95 14.45 10.36
CA SER A 163 -7.95 15.31 9.16
C SER A 163 -9.02 14.91 8.14
N ILE A 164 -9.58 13.71 8.21
CA ILE A 164 -10.52 13.17 7.22
C ILE A 164 -11.70 14.11 7.01
N GLY A 165 -11.91 14.51 5.75
CA GLY A 165 -13.00 15.38 5.34
C GLY A 165 -12.82 16.86 5.68
N ARG A 166 -11.72 17.27 6.26
CA ARG A 166 -11.38 18.69 6.44
C ARG A 166 -10.86 19.30 5.13
N PRO A 167 -10.93 20.63 4.95
CA PRO A 167 -10.32 21.29 3.80
C PRO A 167 -8.86 20.84 3.60
N ARG A 168 -8.42 20.60 2.36
CA ARG A 168 -7.11 20.11 1.93
C ARG A 168 -6.77 18.64 2.27
N TYR A 169 -7.68 17.91 2.89
CA TYR A 169 -7.48 16.50 3.23
C TYR A 169 -8.50 15.60 2.52
N MET A 170 -8.15 14.32 2.39
CA MET A 170 -9.02 13.32 1.77
C MET A 170 -10.31 13.11 2.55
N SER A 171 -11.42 12.93 1.82
CA SER A 171 -12.69 12.48 2.38
C SER A 171 -12.72 10.96 2.60
N LYS A 172 -13.71 10.48 3.38
CA LYS A 172 -13.95 9.04 3.55
C LYS A 172 -14.18 8.32 2.22
N ALA A 173 -14.89 8.94 1.28
CA ALA A 173 -15.15 8.38 -0.04
C ALA A 173 -13.85 8.17 -0.84
N GLN A 174 -12.97 9.17 -0.83
CA GLN A 174 -11.66 9.08 -1.52
C GLN A 174 -10.74 8.02 -0.91
N ILE A 175 -10.71 7.92 0.42
CA ILE A 175 -9.95 6.86 1.13
C ILE A 175 -10.49 5.47 0.75
N LYS A 176 -11.84 5.33 0.70
CA LYS A 176 -12.45 4.07 0.27
C LYS A 176 -12.11 3.74 -1.17
N GLU A 177 -12.18 4.71 -2.08
CA GLU A 177 -11.84 4.53 -3.50
C GLU A 177 -10.38 4.08 -3.68
N LEU A 178 -9.41 4.70 -2.98
CA LEU A 178 -8.02 4.23 -2.96
C LEU A 178 -7.91 2.77 -2.54
N SER A 179 -8.64 2.39 -1.49
CA SER A 179 -8.67 1.00 -1.01
C SER A 179 -9.29 0.04 -2.03
N ASP A 180 -10.37 0.45 -2.70
CA ASP A 180 -11.05 -0.35 -3.73
C ASP A 180 -10.19 -0.48 -5.01
N GLU A 181 -9.41 0.53 -5.33
CA GLU A 181 -8.43 0.50 -6.42
C GLU A 181 -7.19 -0.37 -6.11
N GLY A 182 -7.07 -0.93 -4.92
CA GLY A 182 -6.00 -1.85 -4.53
C GLY A 182 -4.78 -1.17 -3.89
N HIS A 183 -4.89 0.09 -3.48
CA HIS A 183 -3.93 0.69 -2.57
C HIS A 183 -4.17 0.19 -1.13
N VAL A 184 -3.15 0.25 -0.28
CA VAL A 184 -3.30 -0.07 1.14
C VAL A 184 -3.56 1.20 1.94
N ILE A 185 -4.59 1.16 2.78
CA ILE A 185 -4.88 2.18 3.78
C ILE A 185 -4.34 1.70 5.11
N ALA A 186 -3.53 2.52 5.73
CA ALA A 186 -2.81 2.20 6.96
C ALA A 186 -2.94 3.35 7.98
N SER A 187 -2.54 3.13 9.23
CA SER A 187 -2.74 4.09 10.32
C SER A 187 -1.54 5.03 10.49
N HIS A 188 -1.85 6.31 10.73
CA HIS A 188 -0.88 7.36 11.10
C HIS A 188 -1.35 8.14 12.33
N THR A 189 -1.92 7.44 13.31
CA THR A 189 -2.54 7.98 14.52
C THR A 189 -3.84 8.77 14.28
N TRP A 190 -4.41 9.30 15.36
CA TRP A 190 -5.54 10.21 15.28
C TRP A 190 -5.09 11.60 14.81
N ASN A 191 -4.12 12.25 15.52
CA ASN A 191 -3.79 13.66 15.33
C ASN A 191 -2.27 13.92 15.21
N HIS A 192 -1.51 12.95 14.72
CA HIS A 192 -0.06 13.06 14.53
C HIS A 192 0.73 13.21 15.84
N LYS A 193 0.20 12.67 16.97
CA LYS A 193 0.93 12.69 18.26
C LYS A 193 2.21 11.87 18.15
N ASN A 194 3.30 12.43 18.66
CA ASN A 194 4.60 11.75 18.70
C ASN A 194 4.51 10.46 19.52
N PHE A 195 4.78 9.33 18.89
CA PHE A 195 4.71 8.01 19.50
C PHE A 195 5.62 7.84 20.72
N ALA A 196 6.79 8.53 20.75
CA ALA A 196 7.69 8.49 21.88
C ALA A 196 7.10 9.12 23.16
N GLN A 197 6.02 9.89 23.02
CA GLN A 197 5.33 10.59 24.13
C GLN A 197 4.00 9.94 24.50
N PHE A 198 3.71 8.72 24.00
CA PHE A 198 2.46 8.04 24.32
C PHE A 198 2.38 7.66 25.79
N THR A 199 1.22 7.96 26.38
CA THR A 199 0.75 7.44 27.66
C THR A 199 -0.13 6.21 27.46
N ASP A 200 -0.60 5.58 28.51
CA ASP A 200 -1.50 4.41 28.38
C ASP A 200 -2.84 4.75 27.73
N GLU A 201 -3.37 5.97 27.96
CA GLU A 201 -4.61 6.45 27.33
C GLU A 201 -4.46 6.69 25.81
N ASP A 202 -3.25 6.98 25.35
CA ASP A 202 -2.98 7.24 23.95
C ASP A 202 -3.21 6.02 23.05
N TRP A 203 -3.10 4.82 23.58
CA TRP A 203 -3.31 3.61 22.78
C TRP A 203 -4.73 3.54 22.24
N GLU A 204 -5.73 3.81 23.06
CA GLU A 204 -7.12 3.90 22.60
C GLU A 204 -7.33 5.09 21.65
N ILE A 205 -6.80 6.27 21.99
CA ILE A 205 -7.07 7.51 21.28
C ILE A 205 -6.31 7.56 19.94
N GLN A 206 -5.03 7.19 19.95
CA GLN A 206 -4.13 7.37 18.81
C GLN A 206 -4.03 6.12 17.92
N ILE A 207 -4.37 4.95 18.44
CA ILE A 207 -4.22 3.67 17.74
C ILE A 207 -5.56 3.00 17.48
N ASP A 208 -6.30 2.62 18.52
CA ASP A 208 -7.49 1.77 18.37
C ASP A 208 -8.65 2.48 17.68
N LYS A 209 -8.98 3.71 18.09
CA LYS A 209 -10.04 4.51 17.44
C LYS A 209 -9.73 4.81 15.96
N PRO A 210 -8.53 5.30 15.60
CA PRO A 210 -8.14 5.45 14.20
C PRO A 210 -8.25 4.16 13.40
N THR A 211 -7.76 3.05 13.94
CA THR A 211 -7.82 1.74 13.29
C THR A 211 -9.26 1.33 12.98
N ARG A 212 -10.14 1.36 13.99
CA ARG A 212 -11.59 1.07 13.79
C ARG A 212 -12.25 2.02 12.79
N THR A 213 -11.86 3.31 12.80
CA THR A 213 -12.39 4.30 11.85
C THR A 213 -12.02 3.94 10.41
N LEU A 214 -10.77 3.59 10.16
CA LEU A 214 -10.28 3.23 8.82
C LEU A 214 -10.84 1.88 8.37
N GLU A 215 -10.95 0.90 9.25
CA GLU A 215 -11.61 -0.38 8.97
C GLU A 215 -13.09 -0.19 8.61
N ALA A 216 -13.79 0.70 9.31
CA ALA A 216 -15.19 1.03 8.98
C ALA A 216 -15.34 1.74 7.62
N ILE A 217 -14.36 2.54 7.20
CA ILE A 217 -14.36 3.21 5.89
C ILE A 217 -14.05 2.20 4.76
N THR A 218 -13.06 1.35 4.94
CA THR A 218 -12.52 0.50 3.88
C THR A 218 -13.17 -0.87 3.80
N GLY A 219 -13.70 -1.37 4.91
CA GLY A 219 -14.15 -2.76 5.06
C GLY A 219 -13.00 -3.76 5.15
N LYS A 220 -11.76 -3.30 5.29
CA LYS A 220 -10.55 -4.13 5.36
C LYS A 220 -9.82 -3.90 6.68
N LYS A 221 -9.04 -4.90 7.11
CA LYS A 221 -8.18 -4.78 8.30
C LYS A 221 -7.07 -3.75 8.07
N VAL A 222 -6.74 -3.00 9.13
CA VAL A 222 -5.66 -2.02 9.15
C VAL A 222 -4.53 -2.59 10.03
N GLU A 223 -3.51 -3.14 9.39
CA GLU A 223 -2.46 -3.93 10.04
C GLU A 223 -1.07 -3.30 9.92
N TYR A 224 -0.99 -2.07 9.37
CA TYR A 224 0.26 -1.35 9.12
C TYR A 224 0.19 0.05 9.69
N PHE A 225 1.34 0.52 10.21
CA PHE A 225 1.45 1.79 10.91
C PHE A 225 2.68 2.58 10.47
N ALA A 226 2.58 3.90 10.32
CA ALA A 226 3.73 4.78 10.23
C ALA A 226 3.80 5.68 11.46
N TYR A 227 4.99 5.81 12.01
CA TYR A 227 5.20 6.67 13.18
C TYR A 227 5.20 8.14 12.78
N PRO A 228 4.38 8.99 13.41
CA PRO A 228 4.51 10.44 13.31
C PRO A 228 5.96 10.90 13.54
N TYR A 229 6.43 11.82 12.70
CA TYR A 229 7.82 12.29 12.68
C TYR A 229 8.87 11.20 12.39
N GLY A 230 8.43 10.00 12.01
CA GLY A 230 9.32 8.85 11.79
C GLY A 230 10.01 8.32 13.05
N VAL A 231 9.55 8.70 14.25
CA VAL A 231 10.20 8.41 15.54
C VAL A 231 9.43 7.34 16.30
N SER A 232 10.10 6.25 16.64
CA SER A 232 9.59 5.21 17.53
C SER A 232 10.24 5.27 18.91
N LYS A 233 9.67 4.50 19.85
CA LYS A 233 10.23 4.28 21.19
C LYS A 233 10.33 2.78 21.45
N ALA A 234 11.53 2.28 21.64
CA ALA A 234 11.81 0.84 21.73
C ALA A 234 10.91 0.10 22.74
N GLU A 235 10.66 0.73 23.89
CA GLU A 235 9.82 0.18 24.96
C GLU A 235 8.37 -0.06 24.57
N ASN A 236 7.88 0.64 23.52
CA ASN A 236 6.49 0.59 23.05
C ASN A 236 6.29 -0.25 21.78
N LEU A 237 7.35 -0.75 21.16
CA LEU A 237 7.23 -1.46 19.87
C LEU A 237 6.39 -2.74 19.96
N HIS A 238 6.54 -3.49 21.07
CA HIS A 238 5.77 -4.72 21.29
C HIS A 238 4.26 -4.46 21.38
N LYS A 239 3.85 -3.33 21.94
CA LYS A 239 2.44 -2.96 22.10
C LYS A 239 1.72 -2.83 20.75
N LEU A 240 2.39 -2.35 19.68
CA LEU A 240 1.76 -2.33 18.35
C LEU A 240 1.33 -3.71 17.88
N LYS A 241 2.13 -4.76 18.18
CA LYS A 241 1.75 -6.14 17.88
C LYS A 241 0.52 -6.57 18.68
N GLU A 242 0.43 -6.20 19.96
CA GLU A 242 -0.72 -6.46 20.83
C GLU A 242 -1.99 -5.79 20.33
N HIS A 243 -1.86 -4.60 19.70
CA HIS A 243 -2.95 -3.87 19.03
C HIS A 243 -3.21 -4.34 17.59
N GLY A 244 -2.64 -5.49 17.17
CA GLY A 244 -2.97 -6.16 15.91
C GLY A 244 -2.16 -5.73 14.68
N PHE A 245 -1.15 -4.89 14.83
CA PHE A 245 -0.30 -4.50 13.70
C PHE A 245 0.71 -5.60 13.36
N LYS A 246 0.94 -5.82 12.07
CA LYS A 246 1.95 -6.73 11.52
C LYS A 246 3.31 -6.06 11.40
N ALA A 247 3.33 -4.80 11.02
CA ALA A 247 4.56 -4.05 10.84
C ALA A 247 4.35 -2.53 10.97
N ALA A 248 5.47 -1.82 11.25
CA ALA A 248 5.48 -0.36 11.33
C ALA A 248 6.73 0.26 10.70
N PHE A 249 6.58 1.51 10.23
CA PHE A 249 7.53 2.20 9.37
C PHE A 249 8.08 3.45 10.03
N ILE A 250 9.41 3.60 10.03
CA ILE A 250 10.16 4.73 10.61
C ILE A 250 10.88 5.56 9.54
N LEU A 251 11.31 6.76 9.92
CA LEU A 251 12.24 7.60 9.13
C LEU A 251 13.62 7.63 9.81
N SER A 252 14.19 6.46 10.05
CA SER A 252 15.50 6.28 10.69
C SER A 252 16.40 5.38 9.84
N THR A 253 17.69 5.53 10.01
CA THR A 253 18.68 4.68 9.35
C THR A 253 18.94 3.36 10.09
N LYS A 254 18.44 3.22 11.32
CA LYS A 254 18.70 2.05 12.17
C LYS A 254 17.39 1.36 12.56
N ARG A 255 17.30 0.06 12.26
CA ARG A 255 16.20 -0.81 12.69
C ARG A 255 16.44 -1.30 14.12
N ASP A 256 15.36 -1.53 14.86
CA ASP A 256 15.44 -2.15 16.19
C ASP A 256 15.80 -3.65 16.05
N PRO A 257 16.81 -4.14 16.81
CA PRO A 257 17.27 -5.52 16.68
C PRO A 257 16.27 -6.57 17.20
N ASN A 258 15.37 -6.18 18.12
CA ASN A 258 14.39 -7.09 18.71
C ASN A 258 13.03 -7.02 17.99
N TYR A 259 12.70 -5.86 17.43
CA TYR A 259 11.41 -5.60 16.75
C TYR A 259 11.64 -5.05 15.33
N PRO A 260 12.38 -5.74 14.46
CA PRO A 260 12.72 -5.20 13.14
C PRO A 260 11.54 -5.02 12.20
N LEU A 261 10.45 -5.75 12.36
CA LEU A 261 9.21 -5.53 11.61
C LEU A 261 8.48 -4.26 12.03
N PHE A 262 8.70 -3.79 13.26
CA PHE A 262 8.13 -2.54 13.76
C PHE A 262 9.04 -1.33 13.59
N THR A 263 10.12 -1.47 12.86
CA THR A 263 11.08 -0.40 12.54
C THR A 263 11.58 -0.52 11.09
N ILE A 264 10.68 -0.80 10.15
CA ILE A 264 11.00 -0.85 8.73
C ILE A 264 11.39 0.55 8.26
N ARG A 265 12.57 0.66 7.66
CA ARG A 265 13.13 1.95 7.25
C ARG A 265 12.43 2.51 6.02
N ARG A 266 12.25 3.83 6.03
CA ARG A 266 11.85 4.63 4.86
C ARG A 266 12.84 5.74 4.61
N ILE A 267 12.88 6.25 3.40
CA ILE A 267 13.56 7.53 3.08
C ILE A 267 12.51 8.51 2.53
N ILE A 268 12.62 9.76 2.96
CA ILE A 268 11.88 10.85 2.33
C ILE A 268 12.47 11.07 0.94
N ASP A 269 11.60 11.31 -0.05
CA ASP A 269 11.99 11.84 -1.36
C ASP A 269 11.80 13.36 -1.35
N PRO A 270 12.86 14.13 -1.11
CA PRO A 270 12.73 15.58 -1.01
C PRO A 270 12.27 16.19 -2.33
N GLY A 271 11.37 17.18 -2.24
CA GLY A 271 10.88 17.90 -3.42
C GLY A 271 11.97 18.63 -4.21
N THR A 272 13.16 18.83 -3.62
CA THR A 272 14.33 19.40 -4.27
C THR A 272 15.15 18.41 -5.10
N TYR A 273 14.86 17.11 -4.98
CA TYR A 273 15.59 16.09 -5.75
C TYR A 273 15.16 16.09 -7.21
N THR A 274 16.14 15.87 -8.07
CA THR A 274 15.89 15.42 -9.44
C THR A 274 15.65 13.90 -9.44
N ALA A 275 15.06 13.36 -10.49
CA ALA A 275 14.87 11.90 -10.63
C ALA A 275 16.23 11.14 -10.52
N ARG A 276 17.33 11.73 -11.00
CA ARG A 276 18.69 11.17 -10.84
C ARG A 276 19.13 11.15 -9.38
N ASN A 277 18.83 12.21 -8.62
CA ASN A 277 19.19 12.28 -7.21
C ASN A 277 18.41 11.23 -6.40
N LEU A 278 17.12 11.05 -6.68
CA LEU A 278 16.32 10.00 -6.07
C LEU A 278 16.89 8.60 -6.38
N TYR A 279 17.18 8.30 -7.65
CA TYR A 279 17.77 7.03 -8.07
C TYR A 279 19.06 6.74 -7.30
N ASN A 280 19.95 7.72 -7.20
CA ASN A 280 21.21 7.58 -6.47
C ASN A 280 21.00 7.39 -4.96
N SER A 281 20.01 8.10 -4.39
CA SER A 281 19.64 8.00 -2.97
C SER A 281 19.12 6.59 -2.63
N ILE A 282 18.26 6.02 -3.48
CA ILE A 282 17.76 4.65 -3.32
C ILE A 282 18.94 3.66 -3.31
N ASN A 283 19.80 3.73 -4.32
CA ASN A 283 20.93 2.80 -4.45
C ASN A 283 21.98 2.94 -3.33
N LYS A 284 22.11 4.14 -2.75
CA LYS A 284 23.01 4.38 -1.62
C LYS A 284 22.42 3.88 -0.30
N SER A 285 21.12 4.05 -0.10
CA SER A 285 20.46 3.79 1.18
C SER A 285 20.05 2.33 1.38
N PHE A 286 19.78 1.60 0.29
CA PHE A 286 19.27 0.21 0.31
C PHE A 286 20.20 -0.70 -0.52
N LYS A 287 21.42 -0.89 -0.01
CA LYS A 287 22.47 -1.73 -0.63
C LYS A 287 22.24 -3.22 -0.37
#